data_e1111fd0327e17a0a41cf06504ad4feb
#
_entry.id   e1111fd0327e17a0a41cf06504ad4feb
#
_cell.length_a   1.000
_cell.length_b   1.000
_cell.length_c   1.000
_cell.angle_alpha   90.00
_cell.angle_beta   90.00
_cell.angle_gamma   90.00
#
_symmetry.space_group_name_H-M   'P 1'
#
loop_
_entity.id
_entity.type
_entity.pdbx_description
1 polymer ?
#
loop_
_entity_poly.entity_id
_entity_poly.type
_entity_poly.pdbx_seq_one_letter_code
_entity_poly.pdbx_strand_id
1 'polypeptide(L)'
;MPVVPHGNRADIVQATFKASYLWEHVNMFPHVNLFSLTENMRVKNAGDDGEYANFLLDVGNGNIPTNPEIEEDMISIPSGMESKKDNLDEFCQEIFPNLGQKIKDGMKNMDYDDNWNNFVHNRAIICPRNIDVDDVNKICLEQMDEEPTVFLSADRCMEESDQINYPVEFLNKLVTSGTPNHELVLKKGAPIILMRNLDAINGHVNGAQ
;
A
#
# COMPACT_ATOMS: atom_id res chain seq x y z
N MET A 1 -2.23 7.88 -11.63
CA MET A 1 -3.40 7.63 -12.48
C MET A 1 -4.65 8.02 -11.70
N PRO A 2 -5.69 8.58 -12.34
CA PRO A 2 -6.95 8.82 -11.65
C PRO A 2 -7.60 7.50 -11.27
N VAL A 3 -8.27 7.47 -10.11
CA VAL A 3 -9.06 6.34 -9.66
C VAL A 3 -10.52 6.63 -9.99
N VAL A 4 -11.12 5.83 -10.86
CA VAL A 4 -12.53 5.93 -11.22
C VAL A 4 -13.23 4.70 -10.62
N PRO A 5 -14.02 4.87 -9.53
CA PRO A 5 -14.70 3.74 -8.91
C PRO A 5 -15.58 3.01 -9.92
N HIS A 6 -15.40 1.68 -10.02
CA HIS A 6 -16.10 0.83 -10.99
C HIS A 6 -15.88 1.18 -12.47
N GLY A 7 -14.94 2.08 -12.77
CA GLY A 7 -14.60 2.48 -14.13
C GLY A 7 -13.75 1.45 -14.86
N ASN A 8 -13.99 1.32 -16.16
CA ASN A 8 -13.13 0.54 -17.04
C ASN A 8 -11.90 1.36 -17.47
N ARG A 9 -11.02 0.76 -18.30
CA ARG A 9 -9.80 1.42 -18.79
C ARG A 9 -10.09 2.72 -19.56
N ALA A 10 -11.16 2.76 -20.34
CA ALA A 10 -11.53 3.95 -21.11
C ALA A 10 -11.94 5.10 -20.18
N ASP A 11 -12.71 4.80 -19.12
CA ASP A 11 -13.12 5.79 -18.12
C ASP A 11 -11.90 6.37 -17.39
N ILE A 12 -10.92 5.53 -17.05
CA ILE A 12 -9.66 5.96 -16.41
C ILE A 12 -8.86 6.88 -17.35
N VAL A 13 -8.76 6.53 -18.64
CA VAL A 13 -8.06 7.35 -19.63
C VAL A 13 -8.77 8.69 -19.81
N GLN A 14 -10.10 8.72 -19.88
CA GLN A 14 -10.86 9.96 -20.01
C GLN A 14 -10.78 10.84 -18.75
N ALA A 15 -10.62 10.26 -17.57
CA ALA A 15 -10.44 10.99 -16.33
C ALA A 15 -9.03 11.58 -16.14
N THR A 16 -8.08 11.31 -17.05
CA THR A 16 -6.75 11.91 -16.98
C THR A 16 -6.80 13.40 -17.31
N PHE A 17 -5.95 14.19 -16.66
CA PHE A 17 -5.86 15.63 -16.96
C PHE A 17 -5.46 15.92 -18.41
N LYS A 18 -4.80 14.98 -19.09
CA LYS A 18 -4.47 15.08 -20.52
C LYS A 18 -5.70 15.02 -21.43
N ALA A 19 -6.79 14.37 -20.98
CA ALA A 19 -8.06 14.34 -21.69
C ALA A 19 -8.93 15.58 -21.41
N SER A 20 -8.52 16.44 -20.49
CA SER A 20 -9.22 17.71 -20.21
C SER A 20 -9.08 18.67 -21.38
N TYR A 21 -10.15 19.39 -21.71
CA TYR A 21 -10.14 20.48 -22.70
C TYR A 21 -9.10 21.57 -22.40
N LEU A 22 -8.71 21.71 -21.13
CA LEU A 22 -7.67 22.65 -20.71
C LEU A 22 -6.27 22.22 -21.15
N TRP A 23 -6.05 20.93 -21.44
CA TRP A 23 -4.72 20.42 -21.79
C TRP A 23 -4.20 21.00 -23.11
N GLU A 24 -5.08 21.23 -24.08
CA GLU A 24 -4.71 21.86 -25.36
C GLU A 24 -4.14 23.27 -25.16
N HIS A 25 -4.58 23.96 -24.12
CA HIS A 25 -4.14 25.31 -23.79
C HIS A 25 -2.84 25.36 -23.01
N VAL A 26 -2.45 24.27 -22.34
CA VAL A 26 -1.24 24.21 -21.50
C VAL A 26 0.02 24.59 -22.30
N ASN A 27 0.13 24.11 -23.55
CA ASN A 27 1.26 24.41 -24.42
C ASN A 27 1.23 25.83 -25.03
N MET A 28 0.08 26.52 -24.93
CA MET A 28 -0.09 27.87 -25.45
C MET A 28 0.24 28.96 -24.42
N PHE A 29 0.39 28.61 -23.15
CA PHE A 29 0.76 29.56 -22.11
C PHE A 29 2.28 29.81 -22.11
N PRO A 30 2.74 31.05 -22.37
CA PRO A 30 4.18 31.37 -22.44
C PRO A 30 4.94 31.18 -21.12
N HIS A 31 4.23 30.92 -20.02
CA HIS A 31 4.79 30.72 -18.69
C HIS A 31 4.74 29.25 -18.22
N VAL A 32 4.31 28.31 -19.07
CA VAL A 32 4.31 26.89 -18.74
C VAL A 32 5.63 26.28 -19.22
N ASN A 33 6.46 25.87 -18.27
CA ASN A 33 7.68 25.11 -18.55
C ASN A 33 7.39 23.63 -18.41
N LEU A 34 7.60 22.86 -19.47
CA LEU A 34 7.51 21.41 -19.45
C LEU A 34 8.87 20.83 -19.04
N PHE A 35 8.91 20.18 -17.89
CA PHE A 35 10.08 19.44 -17.43
C PHE A 35 9.84 17.95 -17.57
N SER A 36 10.75 17.26 -18.24
CA SER A 36 10.73 15.81 -18.35
C SER A 36 11.69 15.20 -17.34
N LEU A 37 11.21 14.26 -16.53
CA LEU A 37 12.07 13.48 -15.65
C LEU A 37 12.69 12.35 -16.48
N THR A 38 14.00 12.40 -16.68
CA THR A 38 14.73 11.46 -17.55
C THR A 38 15.58 10.46 -16.76
N GLU A 39 15.83 10.72 -15.47
CA GLU A 39 16.70 9.91 -14.63
C GLU A 39 15.91 9.31 -13.45
N ASN A 40 15.96 7.98 -13.31
CA ASN A 40 15.37 7.28 -12.17
C ASN A 40 16.34 7.27 -10.99
N MET A 41 16.23 8.28 -10.13
CA MET A 41 17.12 8.43 -8.96
C MET A 41 16.98 7.30 -7.95
N ARG A 42 15.84 6.60 -7.89
CA ARG A 42 15.65 5.47 -6.97
C ARG A 42 16.53 4.29 -7.37
N VAL A 43 16.54 3.95 -8.64
CA VAL A 43 17.42 2.88 -9.18
C VAL A 43 18.88 3.25 -9.00
N LYS A 44 19.25 4.47 -9.37
CA LYS A 44 20.63 4.97 -9.24
C LYS A 44 21.15 4.93 -7.80
N ASN A 45 20.32 5.32 -6.83
CA ASN A 45 20.69 5.33 -5.41
C ASN A 45 20.73 3.93 -4.80
N ALA A 46 19.96 2.98 -5.33
CA ALA A 46 19.92 1.60 -4.85
C ALA A 46 21.12 0.77 -5.32
N GLY A 47 21.91 1.26 -6.27
CA GLY A 47 23.02 0.52 -6.87
C GLY A 47 22.57 -0.68 -7.71
N ASP A 48 21.30 -0.67 -8.12
CA ASP A 48 20.68 -1.67 -8.99
C ASP A 48 21.11 -1.43 -10.45
N ASP A 49 21.23 -2.50 -11.24
CA ASP A 49 21.51 -2.42 -12.68
C ASP A 49 20.33 -1.86 -13.50
N GLY A 50 19.17 -1.70 -12.88
CA GLY A 50 17.96 -1.14 -13.47
C GLY A 50 17.15 -2.13 -14.31
N GLU A 51 17.49 -3.42 -14.32
CA GLU A 51 16.73 -4.42 -15.09
C GLU A 51 15.25 -4.45 -14.70
N TYR A 52 14.97 -4.47 -13.39
CA TYR A 52 13.59 -4.44 -12.90
C TYR A 52 12.85 -3.14 -13.25
N ALA A 53 13.53 -2.01 -13.14
CA ALA A 53 12.95 -0.72 -13.51
C ALA A 53 12.63 -0.62 -15.00
N ASN A 54 13.51 -1.15 -15.86
CA ASN A 54 13.28 -1.23 -17.30
C ASN A 54 12.12 -2.17 -17.62
N PHE A 55 12.04 -3.34 -16.96
CA PHE A 55 10.91 -4.25 -17.09
C PHE A 55 9.58 -3.55 -16.76
N LEU A 56 9.50 -2.84 -15.62
CA LEU A 56 8.30 -2.09 -15.24
C LEU A 56 7.94 -1.00 -16.26
N LEU A 57 8.95 -0.32 -16.82
CA LEU A 57 8.75 0.70 -17.83
C LEU A 57 8.22 0.09 -19.13
N ASP A 58 8.75 -1.04 -19.55
CA ASP A 58 8.32 -1.76 -20.74
C ASP A 58 6.90 -2.32 -20.59
N VAL A 59 6.53 -2.84 -19.39
CA VAL A 59 5.14 -3.19 -19.07
C VAL A 59 4.24 -1.96 -19.19
N GLY A 60 4.64 -0.84 -18.58
CA GLY A 60 3.87 0.40 -18.60
C GLY A 60 3.68 1.01 -20.00
N ASN A 61 4.65 0.85 -20.88
CA ASN A 61 4.62 1.32 -22.26
C ASN A 61 3.97 0.31 -23.23
N GLY A 62 3.68 -0.91 -22.78
CA GLY A 62 3.15 -1.97 -23.63
C GLY A 62 4.18 -2.55 -24.62
N ASN A 63 5.47 -2.46 -24.30
CA ASN A 63 6.55 -2.96 -25.14
C ASN A 63 6.80 -4.47 -24.98
N ILE A 64 6.27 -5.07 -23.91
CA ILE A 64 6.43 -6.51 -23.67
C ILE A 64 5.44 -7.27 -24.54
N PRO A 65 5.89 -8.28 -25.29
CA PRO A 65 5.00 -9.08 -26.13
C PRO A 65 4.01 -9.86 -25.23
N THR A 66 2.76 -9.91 -25.67
CA THR A 66 1.73 -10.73 -25.04
C THR A 66 2.00 -12.21 -25.25
N ASN A 67 1.58 -13.03 -24.31
CA ASN A 67 1.67 -14.50 -24.39
C ASN A 67 0.30 -15.10 -24.71
N PRO A 68 -0.02 -15.39 -25.98
CA PRO A 68 -1.31 -15.90 -26.39
C PRO A 68 -1.58 -17.34 -25.88
N GLU A 69 -0.57 -18.03 -25.34
CA GLU A 69 -0.77 -19.34 -24.69
C GLU A 69 -1.48 -19.22 -23.33
N ILE A 70 -1.45 -18.02 -22.71
CA ILE A 70 -2.16 -17.76 -21.45
C ILE A 70 -3.53 -17.15 -21.81
N GLU A 71 -3.54 -15.94 -22.34
CA GLU A 71 -4.71 -15.19 -22.83
C GLU A 71 -4.22 -14.05 -23.73
N GLU A 72 -5.15 -13.51 -24.55
CA GLU A 72 -4.83 -12.56 -25.62
C GLU A 72 -4.08 -11.28 -25.16
N ASP A 73 -4.31 -10.83 -23.89
CA ASP A 73 -3.74 -9.62 -23.33
C ASP A 73 -2.77 -9.87 -22.15
N MET A 74 -2.35 -11.12 -21.92
CA MET A 74 -1.45 -11.47 -20.83
C MET A 74 0.00 -11.43 -21.24
N ILE A 75 0.87 -11.01 -20.32
CA ILE A 75 2.32 -11.05 -20.46
C ILE A 75 2.90 -12.14 -19.54
N SER A 76 4.02 -12.70 -19.93
CA SER A 76 4.77 -13.59 -19.05
C SER A 76 5.58 -12.80 -18.02
N ILE A 77 5.50 -13.22 -16.75
CA ILE A 77 6.32 -12.66 -15.68
C ILE A 77 7.71 -13.32 -15.76
N PRO A 78 8.81 -12.54 -15.63
CA PRO A 78 10.17 -13.10 -15.62
C PRO A 78 10.33 -14.15 -14.55
N SER A 79 11.08 -15.22 -14.89
CA SER A 79 11.39 -16.30 -13.96
C SER A 79 12.12 -15.75 -12.74
N GLY A 80 11.64 -16.10 -11.54
CA GLY A 80 12.17 -15.60 -10.27
C GLY A 80 11.40 -14.43 -9.66
N MET A 81 10.47 -13.82 -10.40
CA MET A 81 9.55 -12.80 -9.87
C MET A 81 8.19 -13.37 -9.44
N GLU A 82 7.94 -14.65 -9.67
CA GLU A 82 6.70 -15.30 -9.25
C GLU A 82 6.91 -16.15 -8.01
N SER A 83 5.99 -16.11 -7.06
CA SER A 83 5.93 -17.07 -5.97
C SER A 83 5.35 -18.39 -6.47
N LYS A 84 5.89 -19.49 -5.98
CA LYS A 84 5.38 -20.86 -6.25
C LYS A 84 4.34 -21.30 -5.20
N LYS A 85 3.88 -20.37 -4.36
CA LYS A 85 2.92 -20.65 -3.29
C LYS A 85 1.50 -20.55 -3.80
N ASP A 86 0.70 -21.58 -3.48
CA ASP A 86 -0.66 -21.69 -3.96
C ASP A 86 -1.68 -20.97 -3.06
N ASN A 87 -1.27 -20.58 -1.84
CA ASN A 87 -2.13 -19.89 -0.91
C ASN A 87 -1.45 -18.67 -0.25
N LEU A 88 -2.29 -17.78 0.26
CA LEU A 88 -1.84 -16.52 0.83
C LEU A 88 -1.05 -16.70 2.14
N ASP A 89 -1.40 -17.70 2.96
CA ASP A 89 -0.69 -17.99 4.22
C ASP A 89 0.76 -18.41 3.96
N GLU A 90 0.97 -19.32 3.02
CA GLU A 90 2.30 -19.77 2.63
C GLU A 90 3.11 -18.64 1.99
N PHE A 91 2.45 -17.78 1.21
CA PHE A 91 3.08 -16.61 0.62
C PHE A 91 3.51 -15.61 1.70
N CYS A 92 2.66 -15.33 2.69
CA CYS A 92 3.02 -14.48 3.82
C CYS A 92 4.21 -15.07 4.61
N GLN A 93 4.25 -16.40 4.81
CA GLN A 93 5.37 -17.08 5.46
C GLN A 93 6.67 -17.05 4.63
N GLU A 94 6.57 -17.05 3.30
CA GLU A 94 7.73 -16.88 2.42
C GLU A 94 8.36 -15.49 2.54
N ILE A 95 7.51 -14.45 2.57
CA ILE A 95 7.98 -13.06 2.70
C ILE A 95 8.43 -12.74 4.12
N PHE A 96 7.68 -13.21 5.13
CA PHE A 96 7.96 -12.98 6.54
C PHE A 96 8.24 -14.29 7.30
N PRO A 97 9.37 -14.98 7.01
CA PRO A 97 9.66 -16.27 7.63
C PRO A 97 9.86 -16.13 9.14
N ASN A 98 9.17 -17.02 9.89
CA ASN A 98 9.24 -17.06 11.35
C ASN A 98 8.90 -15.73 12.04
N LEU A 99 7.91 -15.00 11.52
CA LEU A 99 7.53 -13.67 12.00
C LEU A 99 7.30 -13.64 13.53
N GLY A 100 6.50 -14.55 14.06
CA GLY A 100 6.20 -14.61 15.51
C GLY A 100 7.45 -14.77 16.37
N GLN A 101 8.39 -15.63 15.97
CA GLN A 101 9.64 -15.82 16.73
C GLN A 101 10.55 -14.59 16.63
N LYS A 102 10.65 -13.97 15.46
CA LYS A 102 11.46 -12.76 15.28
C LYS A 102 10.94 -11.58 16.09
N ILE A 103 9.63 -11.42 16.18
CA ILE A 103 8.99 -10.42 17.06
C ILE A 103 9.36 -10.66 18.52
N LYS A 104 9.25 -11.90 19.00
CA LYS A 104 9.62 -12.25 20.37
C LYS A 104 11.09 -11.96 20.68
N ASP A 105 11.96 -12.24 19.74
CA ASP A 105 13.40 -12.00 19.91
C ASP A 105 13.72 -10.49 19.88
N GLY A 106 13.05 -9.72 19.01
CA GLY A 106 13.13 -8.25 19.00
C GLY A 106 12.63 -7.60 20.27
N MET A 107 11.52 -8.09 20.84
CA MET A 107 10.97 -7.57 22.11
C MET A 107 11.86 -7.84 23.34
N LYS A 108 12.65 -8.92 23.34
CA LYS A 108 13.56 -9.25 24.45
C LYS A 108 14.77 -8.33 24.52
N ASN A 109 15.21 -7.85 23.38
CA ASN A 109 16.34 -6.96 23.28
C ASN A 109 15.82 -5.52 23.19
N MET A 110 15.44 -4.86 24.27
CA MET A 110 14.83 -3.51 24.38
C MET A 110 15.35 -2.42 23.41
N ASP A 111 16.43 -2.67 22.74
CA ASP A 111 16.87 -2.00 21.52
C ASP A 111 16.45 -2.88 20.34
N TYR A 112 15.46 -2.43 19.57
CA TYR A 112 15.14 -3.04 18.28
C TYR A 112 16.45 -3.09 17.49
N ASP A 113 17.09 -4.27 17.53
CA ASP A 113 18.42 -4.41 16.94
C ASP A 113 18.33 -4.19 15.42
N ASP A 114 19.45 -3.89 14.80
CA ASP A 114 19.53 -3.69 13.34
C ASP A 114 18.91 -4.86 12.56
N ASN A 115 18.86 -6.06 13.14
CA ASN A 115 18.25 -7.24 12.53
C ASN A 115 16.73 -7.16 12.43
N TRP A 116 16.03 -6.67 13.46
CA TRP A 116 14.58 -6.49 13.41
C TRP A 116 14.20 -5.37 12.43
N ASN A 117 14.87 -4.23 12.55
CA ASN A 117 14.66 -3.10 11.66
C ASN A 117 14.91 -3.50 10.19
N ASN A 118 16.02 -4.17 9.91
CA ASN A 118 16.30 -4.69 8.57
C ASN A 118 15.28 -5.72 8.10
N PHE A 119 14.75 -6.56 9.00
CA PHE A 119 13.77 -7.57 8.63
C PHE A 119 12.45 -6.93 8.18
N VAL A 120 11.97 -5.91 8.89
CA VAL A 120 10.70 -5.23 8.59
C VAL A 120 10.86 -4.24 7.44
N HIS A 121 11.90 -3.38 7.47
CA HIS A 121 12.08 -2.32 6.47
C HIS A 121 12.39 -2.83 5.06
N ASN A 122 12.98 -4.03 4.95
CA ASN A 122 13.36 -4.59 3.65
C ASN A 122 12.30 -5.53 3.06
N ARG A 123 11.11 -5.63 3.67
CA ARG A 123 10.03 -6.50 3.20
C ARG A 123 8.70 -5.77 3.22
N ALA A 124 7.93 -5.97 2.16
CA ALA A 124 6.56 -5.49 2.08
C ALA A 124 5.74 -6.38 1.13
N ILE A 125 4.47 -6.53 1.43
CA ILE A 125 3.49 -7.10 0.51
C ILE A 125 2.63 -5.94 0.01
N ILE A 126 2.58 -5.76 -1.30
CA ILE A 126 1.80 -4.71 -1.96
C ILE A 126 0.56 -5.34 -2.56
N CYS A 127 -0.61 -4.87 -2.17
CA CYS A 127 -1.89 -5.37 -2.64
C CYS A 127 -2.61 -4.32 -3.49
N PRO A 128 -3.38 -4.73 -4.49
CA PRO A 128 -4.12 -3.80 -5.36
C PRO A 128 -5.34 -3.18 -4.67
N ARG A 129 -5.94 -3.85 -3.66
CA ARG A 129 -7.15 -3.39 -2.95
C ARG A 129 -6.93 -3.40 -1.45
N ASN A 130 -7.60 -2.48 -0.74
CA ASN A 130 -7.52 -2.41 0.73
C ASN A 130 -8.01 -3.69 1.43
N ILE A 131 -9.02 -4.37 0.88
CA ILE A 131 -9.50 -5.62 1.44
C ILE A 131 -8.41 -6.70 1.43
N ASP A 132 -7.61 -6.76 0.37
CA ASP A 132 -6.49 -7.70 0.28
C ASP A 132 -5.39 -7.36 1.30
N VAL A 133 -5.20 -6.06 1.60
CA VAL A 133 -4.29 -5.59 2.67
C VAL A 133 -4.78 -6.04 4.04
N ASP A 134 -6.08 -5.91 4.31
CA ASP A 134 -6.68 -6.33 5.58
C ASP A 134 -6.53 -7.85 5.78
N ASP A 135 -6.75 -8.65 4.73
CA ASP A 135 -6.57 -10.10 4.77
C ASP A 135 -5.09 -10.49 5.05
N VAL A 136 -4.14 -9.87 4.35
CA VAL A 136 -2.70 -10.09 4.57
C VAL A 136 -2.29 -9.69 5.99
N ASN A 137 -2.73 -8.53 6.46
CA ASN A 137 -2.42 -8.06 7.81
C ASN A 137 -2.98 -9.01 8.88
N LYS A 138 -4.20 -9.53 8.68
CA LYS A 138 -4.81 -10.51 9.57
C LYS A 138 -3.98 -11.79 9.64
N ILE A 139 -3.59 -12.34 8.49
CA ILE A 139 -2.74 -13.54 8.41
C ILE A 139 -1.41 -13.31 9.14
N CYS A 140 -0.77 -12.16 8.91
CA CYS A 140 0.49 -11.84 9.59
C CYS A 140 0.32 -11.69 11.10
N LEU A 141 -0.78 -11.08 11.57
CA LEU A 141 -1.09 -10.98 12.99
C LEU A 141 -1.39 -12.36 13.62
N GLU A 142 -2.03 -13.27 12.90
CA GLU A 142 -2.31 -14.64 13.38
C GLU A 142 -1.03 -15.45 13.59
N GLN A 143 0.05 -15.16 12.86
CA GLN A 143 1.36 -15.78 13.06
C GLN A 143 2.08 -15.32 14.35
N MET A 144 1.58 -14.26 14.99
CA MET A 144 2.10 -13.77 16.27
C MET A 144 1.39 -14.47 17.44
N ASP A 145 2.15 -14.96 18.42
CA ASP A 145 1.61 -15.69 19.59
C ASP A 145 1.01 -14.78 20.66
N GLU A 146 1.22 -13.46 20.57
CA GLU A 146 0.71 -12.50 21.56
C GLU A 146 -0.82 -12.39 21.50
N GLU A 147 -1.42 -12.12 22.67
CA GLU A 147 -2.87 -11.91 22.75
C GLU A 147 -3.29 -10.64 22.03
N PRO A 148 -4.36 -10.69 21.23
CA PRO A 148 -4.86 -9.52 20.52
C PRO A 148 -5.52 -8.52 21.45
N THR A 149 -5.29 -7.24 21.20
CA THR A 149 -6.02 -6.13 21.82
C THR A 149 -6.87 -5.46 20.77
N VAL A 150 -8.17 -5.32 21.06
CA VAL A 150 -9.13 -4.68 20.16
C VAL A 150 -9.35 -3.24 20.58
N PHE A 151 -9.17 -2.33 19.65
CA PHE A 151 -9.46 -0.90 19.82
C PHE A 151 -10.66 -0.53 18.96
N LEU A 152 -11.61 0.21 19.54
CA LEU A 152 -12.79 0.68 18.84
C LEU A 152 -12.71 2.18 18.60
N SER A 153 -13.14 2.65 17.43
CA SER A 153 -13.26 4.10 17.18
C SER A 153 -14.42 4.71 17.97
N ALA A 154 -14.30 5.99 18.28
CA ALA A 154 -15.36 6.79 18.88
C ALA A 154 -15.90 7.75 17.84
N ASP A 155 -16.89 7.29 17.07
CA ASP A 155 -17.46 8.05 15.96
C ASP A 155 -18.68 8.86 16.42
N ARG A 156 -18.79 10.11 15.95
CA ARG A 156 -19.92 10.99 16.26
C ARG A 156 -20.19 11.95 15.11
N CYS A 157 -21.45 12.34 14.95
CA CYS A 157 -21.82 13.46 14.09
C CYS A 157 -21.33 14.79 14.68
N MET A 158 -20.99 15.73 13.81
CA MET A 158 -20.60 17.09 14.21
C MET A 158 -21.79 17.84 14.80
N GLU A 159 -22.98 17.67 14.22
CA GLU A 159 -24.22 18.32 14.63
C GLU A 159 -25.15 17.30 15.29
N GLU A 160 -25.75 17.67 16.42
CA GLU A 160 -26.70 16.82 17.16
C GLU A 160 -27.94 16.46 16.34
N SER A 161 -28.40 17.37 15.47
CA SER A 161 -29.54 17.15 14.56
C SER A 161 -29.32 15.96 13.62
N ASP A 162 -28.08 15.68 13.27
CA ASP A 162 -27.74 14.63 12.33
C ASP A 162 -27.65 13.24 12.97
N GLN A 163 -27.58 13.16 14.30
CA GLN A 163 -27.50 11.88 15.02
C GLN A 163 -28.74 11.00 14.78
N ILE A 164 -29.90 11.59 14.51
CA ILE A 164 -31.15 10.88 14.21
C ILE A 164 -31.02 10.18 12.84
N ASN A 165 -30.36 10.82 11.88
CA ASN A 165 -30.23 10.33 10.50
C ASN A 165 -29.04 9.38 10.34
N TYR A 166 -28.00 9.56 11.17
CA TYR A 166 -26.75 8.80 11.13
C TYR A 166 -26.44 8.18 12.50
N PRO A 167 -27.09 7.06 12.83
CA PRO A 167 -26.82 6.37 14.09
C PRO A 167 -25.37 5.87 14.15
N VAL A 168 -24.87 5.68 15.36
CA VAL A 168 -23.46 5.29 15.61
C VAL A 168 -23.10 3.99 14.89
N GLU A 169 -24.02 3.05 14.79
CA GLU A 169 -23.84 1.77 14.10
C GLU A 169 -23.64 1.95 12.58
N PHE A 170 -24.20 3.01 12.02
CA PHE A 170 -23.94 3.38 10.62
C PHE A 170 -22.55 4.03 10.49
N LEU A 171 -22.21 4.95 11.39
CA LEU A 171 -20.90 5.61 11.38
C LEU A 171 -19.76 4.61 11.53
N ASN A 172 -19.90 3.63 12.41
CA ASN A 172 -18.91 2.57 12.65
C ASN A 172 -18.65 1.68 11.41
N LYS A 173 -19.57 1.67 10.45
CA LYS A 173 -19.40 0.90 9.20
C LYS A 173 -18.76 1.71 8.07
N LEU A 174 -18.57 3.01 8.26
CA LEU A 174 -17.98 3.86 7.26
C LEU A 174 -16.47 3.61 7.17
N VAL A 175 -16.03 3.14 6.02
CA VAL A 175 -14.61 3.00 5.71
C VAL A 175 -14.18 4.22 4.92
N THR A 176 -13.36 5.07 5.52
CA THR A 176 -12.83 6.27 4.88
C THR A 176 -11.35 6.09 4.56
N SER A 177 -10.93 6.57 3.38
CA SER A 177 -9.54 6.49 2.97
C SER A 177 -8.63 7.23 3.96
N GLY A 178 -7.54 6.58 4.39
CA GLY A 178 -6.57 7.17 5.31
C GLY A 178 -6.99 7.15 6.78
N THR A 179 -7.99 6.34 7.15
CA THR A 179 -8.33 6.06 8.54
C THR A 179 -8.42 4.55 8.78
N PRO A 180 -8.04 4.07 9.98
CA PRO A 180 -8.29 2.68 10.36
C PRO A 180 -9.79 2.37 10.39
N ASN A 181 -10.14 1.09 10.26
CA ASN A 181 -11.50 0.61 10.46
C ASN A 181 -11.96 0.86 11.91
N HIS A 182 -13.28 0.88 12.15
CA HIS A 182 -13.86 1.03 13.48
C HIS A 182 -13.26 0.08 14.50
N GLU A 183 -13.06 -1.17 14.11
CA GLU A 183 -12.40 -2.19 14.92
C GLU A 183 -10.97 -2.37 14.44
N LEU A 184 -10.00 -2.02 15.29
CA LEU A 184 -8.58 -2.17 15.03
C LEU A 184 -8.02 -3.23 16.00
N VAL A 185 -7.62 -4.36 15.45
CA VAL A 185 -6.98 -5.46 16.21
C VAL A 185 -5.48 -5.32 16.11
N LEU A 186 -4.81 -5.21 17.23
CA LEU A 186 -3.35 -5.14 17.31
C LEU A 186 -2.81 -6.19 18.28
N LYS A 187 -1.58 -6.64 18.02
CA LYS A 187 -0.80 -7.46 18.95
C LYS A 187 0.47 -6.72 19.34
N LYS A 188 0.92 -6.92 20.58
CA LYS A 188 2.15 -6.29 21.06
C LYS A 188 3.34 -6.73 20.19
N GLY A 189 4.14 -5.76 19.74
CA GLY A 189 5.29 -5.99 18.85
C GLY A 189 4.94 -5.97 17.35
N ALA A 190 3.67 -5.84 16.96
CA ALA A 190 3.32 -5.64 15.57
C ALA A 190 3.83 -4.28 15.07
N PRO A 191 4.50 -4.21 13.91
CA PRO A 191 4.86 -2.95 13.31
C PRO A 191 3.60 -2.18 12.91
N ILE A 192 3.54 -0.91 13.25
CA ILE A 192 2.41 -0.03 12.91
C ILE A 192 2.92 1.24 12.24
N ILE A 193 2.08 1.84 11.43
CA ILE A 193 2.35 3.13 10.78
C ILE A 193 1.32 4.14 11.29
N LEU A 194 1.79 5.30 11.75
CA LEU A 194 0.89 6.38 12.12
C LEU A 194 0.22 6.96 10.88
N MET A 195 -1.11 6.95 10.86
CA MET A 195 -1.91 7.49 9.76
C MET A 195 -2.11 9.01 9.84
N ARG A 196 -1.85 9.62 10.99
CA ARG A 196 -1.97 11.07 11.23
C ARG A 196 -0.90 11.55 12.19
N ASN A 197 -0.62 12.86 12.14
CA ASN A 197 0.28 13.49 13.09
C ASN A 197 -0.36 13.49 14.48
N LEU A 198 0.28 12.84 15.46
CA LEU A 198 -0.12 12.86 16.86
C LEU A 198 0.69 13.89 17.65
N ASP A 199 2.00 13.87 17.52
CA ASP A 199 2.93 14.78 18.17
C ASP A 199 4.13 15.03 17.24
N ALA A 200 4.04 16.09 16.44
CA ALA A 200 5.06 16.41 15.46
C ALA A 200 6.40 16.85 16.12
N ILE A 201 6.34 17.34 17.36
CA ILE A 201 7.56 17.80 18.07
C ILE A 201 8.40 16.60 18.48
N ASN A 202 7.76 15.51 18.93
CA ASN A 202 8.44 14.29 19.34
C ASN A 202 8.57 13.24 18.20
N GLY A 203 8.32 13.65 16.95
CA GLY A 203 8.50 12.79 15.78
C GLY A 203 7.34 11.84 15.47
N HIS A 204 6.23 11.90 16.22
CA HIS A 204 5.04 11.12 15.94
C HIS A 204 4.20 11.75 14.82
N VAL A 205 4.72 11.63 13.61
CA VAL A 205 4.14 12.20 12.39
C VAL A 205 3.55 11.10 11.51
N ASN A 206 2.69 11.51 10.58
CA ASN A 206 2.14 10.59 9.56
C ASN A 206 3.29 9.88 8.82
N GLY A 207 3.18 8.55 8.73
CA GLY A 207 4.18 7.68 8.14
C GLY A 207 5.31 7.25 9.09
N ALA A 208 5.35 7.73 10.34
CA ALA A 208 6.27 7.21 11.35
C ALA A 208 5.88 5.76 11.74
N GLN A 209 6.90 4.92 11.91
CA GLN A 209 6.83 3.55 12.38
C GLN A 209 7.32 3.44 13.82
#